data_8b2f443dd899787accf87217d100f1ba
#
_entry.id   8b2f443dd899787accf87217d100f1ba
#
_cell.length_a   1.000
_cell.length_b   1.000
_cell.length_c   1.000
_cell.angle_alpha   90.00
_cell.angle_beta   90.00
_cell.angle_gamma   90.00
#
_symmetry.space_group_name_H-M   'P 1'
#
loop_
_entity.id
_entity.type
_entity.pdbx_description
1 polymer ?
#
loop_
_entity_poly.entity_id
_entity_poly.type
_entity_poly.pdbx_seq_one_letter_code
_entity_poly.pdbx_strand_id
1 'polypeptide(L)'
;MRTESTRTRPIIPEIVAHRGYASRFPENTLRAVRAAFEAGATHIEVDVLLSADGVPVLMHDATLARTAGRPGEVAALTWNDLARVEVAERSRLGEAGAGETVPSLSQLVRLLEAHPDTNAFIEIKRAALTRFGVEVVISRVLHELEPVQERAIVISFSGDAVRQARAHGARRIGWVLERYDDDALSEASRMAPEFLFCNYTKFPPSPQRPWVGPWDWVAYEVTDAAVALDLAARGVRFMETMAVAELMSALGAQRQ
;
A
#
# COMPACT_ATOMS: atom_id res chain seq x y z
N MET A 1 -45.55 -9.91 -21.62
CA MET A 1 -44.35 -9.07 -21.80
C MET A 1 -43.36 -9.45 -20.69
N ARG A 2 -42.29 -10.16 -21.03
CA ARG A 2 -41.19 -10.40 -20.05
C ARG A 2 -40.33 -9.16 -20.09
N THR A 3 -40.24 -8.43 -18.98
CA THR A 3 -39.28 -7.36 -18.79
C THR A 3 -37.89 -7.99 -18.71
N GLU A 4 -37.10 -7.90 -19.79
CA GLU A 4 -35.67 -8.17 -19.70
C GLU A 4 -35.05 -7.18 -18.75
N SER A 5 -34.73 -7.67 -17.55
CA SER A 5 -33.86 -6.95 -16.62
C SER A 5 -32.48 -6.90 -17.27
N THR A 6 -32.10 -5.76 -17.80
CA THR A 6 -30.73 -5.47 -18.21
C THR A 6 -29.85 -5.54 -16.96
N ARG A 7 -29.28 -6.72 -16.68
CA ARG A 7 -28.23 -6.86 -15.67
C ARG A 7 -27.04 -6.02 -16.13
N THR A 8 -26.90 -4.84 -15.59
CA THR A 8 -25.66 -4.05 -15.72
C THR A 8 -24.51 -4.92 -15.22
N ARG A 9 -23.48 -5.11 -16.06
CA ARG A 9 -22.28 -5.86 -15.65
C ARG A 9 -21.69 -5.20 -14.40
N PRO A 10 -21.28 -5.97 -13.38
CA PRO A 10 -20.68 -5.42 -12.18
C PRO A 10 -19.39 -4.64 -12.53
N ILE A 11 -19.21 -3.50 -11.90
CA ILE A 11 -17.95 -2.74 -11.96
C ILE A 11 -16.94 -3.52 -11.12
N ILE A 12 -15.89 -4.02 -11.76
CA ILE A 12 -14.82 -4.76 -11.10
C ILE A 12 -13.73 -3.76 -10.69
N PRO A 13 -13.39 -3.68 -9.40
CA PRO A 13 -12.33 -2.77 -8.94
C PRO A 13 -10.94 -3.26 -9.34
N GLU A 14 -9.97 -2.35 -9.31
CA GLU A 14 -8.56 -2.66 -9.40
C GLU A 14 -8.03 -3.15 -8.04
N ILE A 15 -7.14 -4.15 -8.06
CA ILE A 15 -6.61 -4.74 -6.83
C ILE A 15 -5.21 -4.19 -6.55
N VAL A 16 -5.02 -3.75 -5.31
CA VAL A 16 -3.73 -3.34 -4.75
C VAL A 16 -3.24 -4.43 -3.80
N ALA A 17 -2.04 -4.92 -4.03
CA ALA A 17 -1.41 -5.94 -3.19
C ALA A 17 -0.80 -5.29 -1.95
N HIS A 18 -1.49 -5.35 -0.80
CA HIS A 18 -1.10 -4.79 0.49
C HIS A 18 0.13 -5.50 1.04
N ARG A 19 1.27 -4.80 1.07
CA ARG A 19 2.60 -5.32 1.44
C ARG A 19 3.04 -6.50 0.56
N GLY A 20 2.62 -6.48 -0.72
CA GLY A 20 2.70 -7.62 -1.63
C GLY A 20 1.61 -8.68 -1.39
N TYR A 21 1.85 -9.94 -1.77
CA TYR A 21 0.92 -11.05 -1.51
C TYR A 21 1.10 -11.58 -0.07
N ALA A 22 0.80 -10.71 0.90
CA ALA A 22 1.15 -10.92 2.28
C ALA A 22 0.37 -12.05 2.97
N SER A 23 -0.81 -12.48 2.46
CA SER A 23 -1.51 -13.64 3.04
C SER A 23 -0.73 -14.96 2.88
N ARG A 24 0.19 -15.04 1.91
CA ARG A 24 0.95 -16.26 1.57
C ARG A 24 2.45 -16.16 1.84
N PHE A 25 2.99 -14.95 1.85
CA PHE A 25 4.42 -14.66 1.97
C PHE A 25 4.67 -13.65 3.09
N PRO A 26 5.88 -13.55 3.63
CA PRO A 26 6.21 -12.50 4.60
C PRO A 26 5.98 -11.12 3.99
N GLU A 27 5.25 -10.28 4.71
CA GLU A 27 4.88 -8.93 4.25
C GLU A 27 6.12 -8.06 3.97
N ASN A 28 5.98 -7.10 3.05
CA ASN A 28 7.04 -6.16 2.69
C ASN A 28 8.35 -6.82 2.19
N THR A 29 8.29 -8.05 1.68
CA THR A 29 9.44 -8.74 1.08
C THR A 29 9.38 -8.70 -0.44
N LEU A 30 10.54 -8.82 -1.09
CA LEU A 30 10.58 -8.90 -2.56
C LEU A 30 9.88 -10.15 -3.09
N ARG A 31 9.86 -11.24 -2.30
CA ARG A 31 9.12 -12.46 -2.63
C ARG A 31 7.62 -12.22 -2.64
N ALA A 32 7.08 -11.53 -1.61
CA ALA A 32 5.66 -11.18 -1.57
C ALA A 32 5.26 -10.28 -2.75
N VAL A 33 6.12 -9.34 -3.13
CA VAL A 33 5.89 -8.46 -4.28
C VAL A 33 5.92 -9.23 -5.61
N ARG A 34 6.92 -10.10 -5.84
CA ARG A 34 6.95 -10.95 -7.04
C ARG A 34 5.73 -11.85 -7.13
N ALA A 35 5.34 -12.47 -6.02
CA ALA A 35 4.14 -13.32 -5.99
C ALA A 35 2.86 -12.53 -6.30
N ALA A 36 2.78 -11.25 -5.90
CA ALA A 36 1.66 -10.39 -6.29
C ALA A 36 1.64 -10.13 -7.81
N PHE A 37 2.79 -9.90 -8.44
CA PHE A 37 2.89 -9.76 -9.91
C PHE A 37 2.49 -11.05 -10.62
N GLU A 38 2.97 -12.21 -10.15
CA GLU A 38 2.61 -13.52 -10.68
C GLU A 38 1.11 -13.80 -10.55
N ALA A 39 0.47 -13.29 -9.50
CA ALA A 39 -0.98 -13.35 -9.32
C ALA A 39 -1.75 -12.37 -10.23
N GLY A 40 -1.05 -11.48 -10.95
CA GLY A 40 -1.65 -10.51 -11.88
C GLY A 40 -1.95 -9.13 -11.29
N ALA A 41 -1.43 -8.80 -10.10
CA ALA A 41 -1.57 -7.46 -9.53
C ALA A 41 -0.78 -6.43 -10.34
N THR A 42 -1.43 -5.34 -10.73
CA THR A 42 -0.83 -4.19 -11.41
C THR A 42 -0.52 -3.04 -10.45
N HIS A 43 -0.96 -3.16 -9.21
CA HIS A 43 -0.73 -2.21 -8.14
C HIS A 43 -0.25 -2.95 -6.90
N ILE A 44 0.82 -2.46 -6.30
CA ILE A 44 1.31 -2.93 -5.00
C ILE A 44 1.33 -1.78 -4.01
N GLU A 45 1.31 -2.13 -2.75
CA GLU A 45 1.61 -1.21 -1.66
C GLU A 45 2.71 -1.79 -0.78
N VAL A 46 3.58 -0.94 -0.25
CA VAL A 46 4.64 -1.28 0.70
C VAL A 46 4.88 -0.16 1.71
N ASP A 47 5.28 -0.55 2.92
CA ASP A 47 5.61 0.36 4.01
C ASP A 47 7.11 0.70 4.03
N VAL A 48 7.47 1.96 4.25
CA VAL A 48 8.85 2.42 4.30
C VAL A 48 9.21 3.03 5.65
N LEU A 49 10.30 2.53 6.22
CA LEU A 49 11.03 3.11 7.35
C LEU A 49 12.46 3.47 6.91
N LEU A 50 13.24 4.10 7.80
CA LEU A 50 14.68 4.32 7.61
C LEU A 50 15.50 3.51 8.60
N SER A 51 16.62 2.95 8.13
CA SER A 51 17.70 2.41 8.95
C SER A 51 18.42 3.51 9.75
N ALA A 52 19.28 3.14 10.70
CA ALA A 52 20.08 4.09 11.49
C ALA A 52 20.97 5.01 10.62
N ASP A 53 21.45 4.51 9.49
CA ASP A 53 22.28 5.23 8.50
C ASP A 53 21.45 5.90 7.39
N GLY A 54 20.10 5.92 7.55
CA GLY A 54 19.19 6.68 6.71
C GLY A 54 18.84 6.00 5.36
N VAL A 55 19.06 4.70 5.22
CA VAL A 55 18.64 3.94 4.03
C VAL A 55 17.15 3.60 4.14
N PRO A 56 16.31 3.91 3.13
CA PRO A 56 14.92 3.49 3.10
C PRO A 56 14.80 1.96 2.99
N VAL A 57 14.05 1.34 3.91
CA VAL A 57 13.84 -0.12 3.99
C VAL A 57 12.35 -0.44 4.05
N LEU A 58 11.98 -1.63 3.56
CA LEU A 58 10.59 -2.07 3.54
C LEU A 58 10.24 -2.76 4.87
N MET A 59 9.46 -2.10 5.70
CA MET A 59 9.02 -2.62 6.99
C MET A 59 7.82 -1.82 7.52
N HIS A 60 6.80 -2.51 8.01
CA HIS A 60 5.63 -1.86 8.61
C HIS A 60 5.92 -1.38 10.04
N ASP A 61 6.38 -2.29 10.91
CA ASP A 61 6.59 -2.01 12.32
C ASP A 61 7.95 -1.35 12.55
N ALA A 62 8.02 -0.39 13.47
CA ALA A 62 9.28 0.20 13.89
C ALA A 62 10.21 -0.80 14.61
N THR A 63 9.67 -1.95 15.05
CA THR A 63 10.40 -3.01 15.73
C THR A 63 10.42 -4.31 14.93
N LEU A 64 11.42 -5.15 15.18
CA LEU A 64 11.64 -6.43 14.53
C LEU A 64 10.82 -7.60 15.14
N ALA A 65 10.06 -7.33 16.22
CA ALA A 65 9.48 -8.38 17.05
C ALA A 65 8.47 -9.25 16.28
N ARG A 66 7.53 -8.65 15.54
CA ARG A 66 6.44 -9.38 14.89
C ARG A 66 6.91 -10.15 13.65
N THR A 67 7.64 -9.51 12.76
CA THR A 67 8.04 -10.10 11.47
C THR A 67 9.32 -10.90 11.54
N ALA A 68 10.29 -10.50 12.38
CA ALA A 68 11.57 -11.17 12.53
C ALA A 68 11.69 -12.03 13.81
N GLY A 69 10.70 -11.97 14.72
CA GLY A 69 10.70 -12.78 15.95
C GLY A 69 11.84 -12.46 16.94
N ARG A 70 12.43 -11.26 16.86
CA ARG A 70 13.57 -10.84 17.69
C ARG A 70 13.40 -9.40 18.20
N PRO A 71 14.01 -9.05 19.33
CA PRO A 71 14.02 -7.67 19.78
C PRO A 71 14.89 -6.79 18.87
N GLY A 72 14.61 -5.49 18.87
CA GLY A 72 15.35 -4.46 18.13
C GLY A 72 14.42 -3.49 17.41
N GLU A 73 14.95 -2.30 17.12
CA GLU A 73 14.28 -1.26 16.36
C GLU A 73 14.96 -1.10 15.00
N VAL A 74 14.17 -0.90 13.95
CA VAL A 74 14.68 -0.67 12.58
C VAL A 74 15.63 0.53 12.57
N ALA A 75 15.25 1.64 13.20
CA ALA A 75 16.02 2.87 13.24
C ALA A 75 17.29 2.81 14.12
N ALA A 76 17.54 1.68 14.81
CA ALA A 76 18.75 1.47 15.62
C ALA A 76 19.81 0.62 14.90
N LEU A 77 19.46 0.01 13.75
CA LEU A 77 20.35 -0.87 12.98
C LEU A 77 20.73 -0.20 11.66
N THR A 78 21.99 -0.40 11.22
CA THR A 78 22.43 0.01 9.89
C THR A 78 21.75 -0.83 8.81
N TRP A 79 21.73 -0.33 7.58
CA TRP A 79 21.24 -1.12 6.46
C TRP A 79 21.98 -2.47 6.32
N ASN A 80 23.31 -2.46 6.48
CA ASN A 80 24.11 -3.68 6.41
C ASN A 80 23.72 -4.74 7.46
N ASP A 81 23.23 -4.30 8.62
CA ASP A 81 22.72 -5.21 9.66
C ASP A 81 21.30 -5.66 9.35
N LEU A 82 20.41 -4.75 8.91
CA LEU A 82 19.03 -5.06 8.55
C LEU A 82 18.92 -6.03 7.37
N ALA A 83 19.79 -5.90 6.37
CA ALA A 83 19.82 -6.79 5.19
C ALA A 83 20.11 -8.27 5.53
N ARG A 84 20.56 -8.55 6.77
CA ARG A 84 20.78 -9.90 7.29
C ARG A 84 19.71 -10.36 8.27
N VAL A 85 18.74 -9.51 8.58
CA VAL A 85 17.64 -9.85 9.47
C VAL A 85 16.60 -10.65 8.69
N GLU A 86 16.40 -11.90 9.06
CA GLU A 86 15.34 -12.73 8.51
C GLU A 86 13.96 -12.22 8.97
N VAL A 87 13.03 -12.04 8.02
CA VAL A 87 11.64 -11.65 8.24
C VAL A 87 10.71 -12.78 7.80
N ALA A 88 10.62 -13.81 8.62
CA ALA A 88 9.91 -15.05 8.30
C ALA A 88 8.45 -15.08 8.77
N GLU A 89 8.03 -14.17 9.64
CA GLU A 89 6.70 -14.18 10.27
C GLU A 89 6.27 -15.59 10.75
N ARG A 90 7.16 -16.28 11.46
CA ARG A 90 6.97 -17.69 11.84
C ARG A 90 5.69 -17.95 12.62
N SER A 91 5.18 -16.97 13.38
CA SER A 91 3.90 -17.08 14.08
C SER A 91 2.70 -17.22 13.14
N ARG A 92 2.79 -16.70 11.91
CA ARG A 92 1.72 -16.69 10.91
C ARG A 92 1.97 -17.70 9.78
N LEU A 93 3.20 -17.82 9.32
CA LEU A 93 3.57 -18.61 8.14
C LEU A 93 4.35 -19.89 8.45
N GLY A 94 4.78 -20.10 9.71
CA GLY A 94 5.67 -21.20 10.08
C GLY A 94 6.97 -21.15 9.27
N GLU A 95 7.48 -22.29 8.85
CA GLU A 95 8.71 -22.40 8.05
C GLU A 95 8.52 -21.96 6.58
N ALA A 96 7.28 -21.80 6.10
CA ALA A 96 7.01 -21.34 4.73
C ALA A 96 7.46 -19.87 4.50
N GLY A 97 7.59 -19.10 5.59
CA GLY A 97 8.09 -17.72 5.54
C GLY A 97 9.62 -17.60 5.55
N ALA A 98 10.37 -18.68 5.77
CA ALA A 98 11.82 -18.62 5.92
C ALA A 98 12.56 -18.20 4.63
N GLY A 99 13.76 -17.62 4.82
CA GLY A 99 14.68 -17.27 3.74
C GLY A 99 14.54 -15.85 3.20
N GLU A 100 13.57 -15.06 3.68
CA GLU A 100 13.43 -13.64 3.31
C GLU A 100 14.13 -12.76 4.34
N THR A 101 14.72 -11.67 3.86
CA THR A 101 15.33 -10.64 4.73
C THR A 101 14.69 -9.29 4.47
N VAL A 102 14.94 -8.32 5.36
CA VAL A 102 14.46 -6.94 5.18
C VAL A 102 14.98 -6.38 3.86
N PRO A 103 14.12 -5.96 2.90
CA PRO A 103 14.60 -5.36 1.67
C PRO A 103 14.83 -3.86 1.82
N SER A 104 15.73 -3.27 1.01
CA SER A 104 15.76 -1.83 0.81
C SER A 104 14.76 -1.38 -0.26
N LEU A 105 14.38 -0.09 -0.21
CA LEU A 105 13.56 0.52 -1.26
C LEU A 105 14.24 0.46 -2.62
N SER A 106 15.57 0.62 -2.70
CA SER A 106 16.30 0.49 -3.97
C SER A 106 16.24 -0.91 -4.58
N GLN A 107 16.10 -1.97 -3.75
CA GLN A 107 15.87 -3.32 -4.28
C GLN A 107 14.46 -3.48 -4.86
N LEU A 108 13.45 -2.85 -4.26
CA LEU A 108 12.12 -2.78 -4.83
C LEU A 108 12.10 -1.98 -6.13
N VAL A 109 12.79 -0.83 -6.19
CA VAL A 109 12.88 0.00 -7.40
C VAL A 109 13.41 -0.83 -8.58
N ARG A 110 14.52 -1.58 -8.39
CA ARG A 110 15.03 -2.49 -9.43
C ARG A 110 14.01 -3.54 -9.88
N LEU A 111 13.19 -4.04 -8.95
CA LEU A 111 12.12 -4.98 -9.29
C LEU A 111 11.02 -4.29 -10.10
N LEU A 112 10.65 -3.06 -9.77
CA LEU A 112 9.67 -2.26 -10.52
C LEU A 112 10.17 -1.88 -11.91
N GLU A 113 11.48 -1.58 -12.09
CA GLU A 113 12.07 -1.33 -13.41
C GLU A 113 11.87 -2.51 -14.36
N ALA A 114 11.98 -3.74 -13.82
CA ALA A 114 11.71 -4.97 -14.58
C ALA A 114 10.22 -5.24 -14.85
N HIS A 115 9.30 -4.49 -14.21
CA HIS A 115 7.85 -4.65 -14.34
C HIS A 115 7.19 -3.29 -14.67
N PRO A 116 7.33 -2.80 -15.91
CA PRO A 116 6.96 -1.42 -16.29
C PRO A 116 5.45 -1.12 -16.18
N ASP A 117 4.60 -2.13 -16.20
CA ASP A 117 3.14 -1.98 -16.13
C ASP A 117 2.61 -1.92 -14.69
N THR A 118 3.50 -1.94 -13.67
CA THR A 118 3.11 -1.94 -12.27
C THR A 118 3.28 -0.56 -11.64
N ASN A 119 2.27 -0.13 -10.88
CA ASN A 119 2.33 1.04 -10.00
C ASN A 119 2.60 0.61 -8.55
N ALA A 120 3.27 1.45 -7.78
CA ALA A 120 3.59 1.18 -6.40
C ALA A 120 3.15 2.33 -5.48
N PHE A 121 2.34 2.04 -4.49
CA PHE A 121 2.06 2.92 -3.37
C PHE A 121 3.14 2.70 -2.31
N ILE A 122 3.82 3.77 -1.94
CA ILE A 122 4.97 3.76 -1.03
C ILE A 122 4.56 4.50 0.24
N GLU A 123 4.14 3.75 1.26
CA GLU A 123 3.70 4.36 2.52
C GLU A 123 4.88 4.78 3.39
N ILE A 124 5.02 6.07 3.61
CA ILE A 124 5.98 6.61 4.57
C ILE A 124 5.39 6.53 5.96
N LYS A 125 6.00 5.70 6.81
CA LYS A 125 5.54 5.45 8.18
C LYS A 125 5.85 6.61 9.11
N ARG A 126 4.89 6.94 9.98
CA ARG A 126 5.04 8.00 10.99
C ARG A 126 6.27 7.81 11.90
N ALA A 127 6.62 6.56 12.19
CA ALA A 127 7.80 6.26 13.03
C ALA A 127 9.09 6.80 12.39
N ALA A 128 9.24 6.70 11.07
CA ALA A 128 10.37 7.30 10.36
C ALA A 128 10.34 8.83 10.45
N LEU A 129 9.17 9.43 10.20
CA LEU A 129 8.99 10.89 10.24
C LEU A 129 9.32 11.46 11.63
N THR A 130 8.85 10.78 12.69
CA THR A 130 9.11 11.19 14.08
C THR A 130 10.59 11.06 14.43
N ARG A 131 11.26 10.02 13.93
CA ARG A 131 12.66 9.72 14.31
C ARG A 131 13.67 10.58 13.56
N PHE A 132 13.43 10.85 12.26
CA PHE A 132 14.42 11.47 11.37
C PHE A 132 14.00 12.85 10.84
N GLY A 133 12.75 13.25 11.06
CA GLY A 133 12.16 14.48 10.50
C GLY A 133 11.60 14.28 9.08
N VAL A 134 10.56 15.05 8.76
CA VAL A 134 9.80 14.90 7.52
C VAL A 134 10.69 15.13 6.29
N GLU A 135 11.46 16.23 6.27
CA GLU A 135 12.31 16.62 5.13
C GLU A 135 13.35 15.55 4.79
N VAL A 136 14.04 15.00 5.81
CA VAL A 136 15.05 13.95 5.62
C VAL A 136 14.43 12.70 5.03
N VAL A 137 13.30 12.24 5.57
CA VAL A 137 12.65 11.01 5.11
C VAL A 137 12.16 11.18 3.67
N ILE A 138 11.45 12.28 3.37
CA ILE A 138 10.94 12.56 2.03
C ILE A 138 12.07 12.62 1.01
N SER A 139 13.15 13.38 1.29
CA SER A 139 14.30 13.50 0.39
C SER A 139 14.94 12.14 0.09
N ARG A 140 15.14 11.28 1.12
CA ARG A 140 15.72 9.95 0.96
C ARG A 140 14.83 9.03 0.13
N VAL A 141 13.53 9.02 0.40
CA VAL A 141 12.57 8.19 -0.32
C VAL A 141 12.46 8.63 -1.78
N LEU A 142 12.29 9.92 -2.05
CA LEU A 142 12.15 10.43 -3.42
C LEU A 142 13.42 10.22 -4.26
N HIS A 143 14.60 10.31 -3.65
CA HIS A 143 15.85 9.99 -4.33
C HIS A 143 15.90 8.54 -4.82
N GLU A 144 15.50 7.58 -3.97
CA GLU A 144 15.45 6.17 -4.39
C GLU A 144 14.38 5.91 -5.46
N LEU A 145 13.25 6.66 -5.45
CA LEU A 145 12.16 6.49 -6.38
C LEU A 145 12.36 7.15 -7.75
N GLU A 146 13.42 7.95 -7.94
CA GLU A 146 13.66 8.69 -9.18
C GLU A 146 13.52 7.82 -10.46
N PRO A 147 14.08 6.60 -10.55
CA PRO A 147 13.97 5.76 -11.75
C PRO A 147 12.53 5.33 -12.10
N VAL A 148 11.63 5.33 -11.12
CA VAL A 148 10.24 4.86 -11.25
C VAL A 148 9.21 5.91 -10.85
N GLN A 149 9.60 7.19 -10.75
CA GLN A 149 8.79 8.29 -10.21
C GLN A 149 7.41 8.45 -10.85
N GLU A 150 7.24 8.09 -12.12
CA GLU A 150 5.96 8.17 -12.84
C GLU A 150 4.96 7.10 -12.37
N ARG A 151 5.44 6.04 -11.72
CA ARG A 151 4.66 4.89 -11.27
C ARG A 151 4.70 4.70 -9.75
N ALA A 152 5.54 5.46 -9.06
CA ALA A 152 5.60 5.50 -7.61
C ALA A 152 4.66 6.58 -7.07
N ILE A 153 3.77 6.20 -6.17
CA ILE A 153 2.83 7.08 -5.49
C ILE A 153 3.25 7.14 -4.02
N VAL A 154 3.67 8.30 -3.54
CA VAL A 154 4.01 8.46 -2.13
C VAL A 154 2.74 8.65 -1.32
N ILE A 155 2.54 7.78 -0.33
CA ILE A 155 1.38 7.86 0.56
C ILE A 155 1.82 7.94 2.03
N SER A 156 0.98 8.47 2.88
CA SER A 156 1.19 8.50 4.34
C SER A 156 -0.11 8.84 5.07
N PHE A 157 -0.21 8.43 6.33
CA PHE A 157 -1.17 8.96 7.29
C PHE A 157 -0.86 10.41 7.70
N SER A 158 0.38 10.88 7.52
CA SER A 158 0.79 12.25 7.81
C SER A 158 0.47 13.16 6.62
N GLY A 159 -0.57 13.99 6.76
CA GLY A 159 -0.88 15.00 5.73
C GLY A 159 0.27 15.97 5.47
N ASP A 160 1.10 16.25 6.49
CA ASP A 160 2.30 17.08 6.30
C ASP A 160 3.34 16.39 5.41
N ALA A 161 3.61 15.11 5.66
CA ALA A 161 4.53 14.35 4.82
C ALA A 161 4.05 14.27 3.36
N VAL A 162 2.74 14.10 3.13
CA VAL A 162 2.15 14.07 1.78
C VAL A 162 2.32 15.42 1.07
N ARG A 163 2.07 16.55 1.77
CA ARG A 163 2.31 17.89 1.20
C ARG A 163 3.79 18.13 0.88
N GLN A 164 4.68 17.74 1.80
CA GLN A 164 6.13 17.85 1.61
C GLN A 164 6.61 16.98 0.44
N ALA A 165 6.09 15.76 0.29
CA ALA A 165 6.41 14.91 -0.85
C ALA A 165 6.09 15.60 -2.18
N ARG A 166 4.90 16.21 -2.31
CA ARG A 166 4.54 16.99 -3.51
C ARG A 166 5.46 18.19 -3.70
N ALA A 167 5.76 18.94 -2.64
CA ALA A 167 6.63 20.11 -2.71
C ALA A 167 8.06 19.75 -3.14
N HIS A 168 8.53 18.54 -2.83
CA HIS A 168 9.84 18.01 -3.22
C HIS A 168 9.81 17.23 -4.55
N GLY A 169 8.71 17.26 -5.31
CA GLY A 169 8.65 16.75 -6.68
C GLY A 169 8.03 15.36 -6.84
N ALA A 170 7.40 14.77 -5.82
CA ALA A 170 6.60 13.57 -6.01
C ALA A 170 5.54 13.81 -7.09
N ARG A 171 5.51 12.96 -8.12
CA ARG A 171 4.60 13.10 -9.28
C ARG A 171 3.15 12.84 -8.90
N ARG A 172 2.92 11.85 -8.04
CA ARG A 172 1.61 11.50 -7.51
C ARG A 172 1.71 11.26 -6.01
N ILE A 173 0.69 11.67 -5.28
CA ILE A 173 0.60 11.48 -3.84
C ILE A 173 -0.74 10.88 -3.45
N GLY A 174 -0.78 10.25 -2.30
CA GLY A 174 -2.02 9.79 -1.69
C GLY A 174 -2.02 10.07 -0.18
N TRP A 175 -3.19 10.33 0.35
CA TRP A 175 -3.35 10.53 1.79
C TRP A 175 -4.16 9.39 2.39
N VAL A 176 -3.63 8.78 3.46
CA VAL A 176 -4.31 7.72 4.19
C VAL A 176 -5.09 8.34 5.35
N LEU A 177 -6.41 8.19 5.33
CA LEU A 177 -7.29 8.81 6.30
C LEU A 177 -7.31 8.03 7.62
N GLU A 178 -7.10 8.74 8.73
CA GLU A 178 -7.37 8.19 10.05
C GLU A 178 -8.86 8.22 10.40
N ARG A 179 -9.56 9.26 9.95
CA ARG A 179 -10.98 9.50 10.19
C ARG A 179 -11.68 9.87 8.89
N TYR A 180 -12.94 9.49 8.81
CA TYR A 180 -13.83 9.88 7.72
C TYR A 180 -14.82 10.91 8.27
N ASP A 181 -14.44 12.19 8.27
CA ASP A 181 -15.21 13.31 8.84
C ASP A 181 -15.01 14.59 8.02
N ASP A 182 -15.76 15.65 8.36
CA ASP A 182 -15.75 16.92 7.63
C ASP A 182 -14.37 17.63 7.68
N ASP A 183 -13.60 17.46 8.76
CA ASP A 183 -12.26 18.01 8.87
C ASP A 183 -11.32 17.34 7.86
N ALA A 184 -11.40 16.00 7.77
CA ALA A 184 -10.64 15.23 6.81
C ALA A 184 -11.06 15.56 5.36
N LEU A 185 -12.35 15.75 5.07
CA LEU A 185 -12.82 16.19 3.75
C LEU A 185 -12.27 17.58 3.39
N SER A 186 -12.30 18.53 4.35
CA SER A 186 -11.76 19.87 4.14
C SER A 186 -10.26 19.83 3.83
N GLU A 187 -9.50 19.02 4.56
CA GLU A 187 -8.06 18.86 4.33
C GLU A 187 -7.77 18.17 3.00
N ALA A 188 -8.49 17.08 2.66
CA ALA A 188 -8.36 16.40 1.37
C ALA A 188 -8.66 17.36 0.20
N SER A 189 -9.68 18.20 0.33
CA SER A 189 -10.04 19.19 -0.69
C SER A 189 -8.95 20.25 -0.90
N ARG A 190 -8.26 20.67 0.17
CA ARG A 190 -7.13 21.61 0.09
C ARG A 190 -5.86 20.96 -0.47
N MET A 191 -5.59 19.73 -0.10
CA MET A 191 -4.43 18.96 -0.55
C MET A 191 -4.57 18.50 -2.00
N ALA A 192 -5.80 18.16 -2.42
CA ALA A 192 -6.15 17.59 -3.72
C ALA A 192 -5.18 16.47 -4.14
N PRO A 193 -5.05 15.39 -3.34
CA PRO A 193 -4.18 14.27 -3.69
C PRO A 193 -4.80 13.47 -4.86
N GLU A 194 -3.98 12.70 -5.58
CA GLU A 194 -4.48 11.79 -6.62
C GLU A 194 -5.20 10.57 -6.02
N PHE A 195 -4.86 10.18 -4.78
CA PHE A 195 -5.48 9.04 -4.10
C PHE A 195 -5.87 9.38 -2.67
N LEU A 196 -7.04 8.90 -2.24
CA LEU A 196 -7.44 8.85 -0.83
C LEU A 196 -7.61 7.40 -0.40
N PHE A 197 -6.91 7.03 0.66
CA PHE A 197 -6.99 5.73 1.29
C PHE A 197 -7.90 5.79 2.51
N CYS A 198 -8.79 4.81 2.65
CA CYS A 198 -9.65 4.69 3.82
C CYS A 198 -9.85 3.21 4.17
N ASN A 199 -9.83 2.89 5.47
CA ASN A 199 -10.27 1.57 5.89
C ASN A 199 -11.71 1.35 5.44
N TYR A 200 -12.00 0.21 4.81
CA TYR A 200 -13.32 -0.03 4.22
C TYR A 200 -14.46 0.08 5.23
N THR A 201 -14.19 -0.16 6.52
CA THR A 201 -15.19 -0.09 7.58
C THR A 201 -15.59 1.34 7.97
N LYS A 202 -14.82 2.35 7.53
CA LYS A 202 -15.07 3.76 7.81
C LYS A 202 -15.86 4.49 6.72
N PHE A 203 -16.04 3.87 5.56
CA PHE A 203 -16.89 4.43 4.52
C PHE A 203 -18.35 4.54 4.98
N PRO A 204 -19.12 5.51 4.45
CA PRO A 204 -20.54 5.58 4.76
C PRO A 204 -21.24 4.26 4.41
N PRO A 205 -22.32 3.88 5.11
CA PRO A 205 -23.02 2.64 4.82
C PRO A 205 -23.65 2.64 3.42
N SER A 206 -23.75 1.44 2.81
CA SER A 206 -24.46 1.27 1.53
C SER A 206 -25.94 1.74 1.68
N PRO A 207 -26.49 2.42 0.65
CA PRO A 207 -25.94 2.71 -0.68
C PRO A 207 -25.24 4.08 -0.81
N GLN A 208 -24.91 4.74 0.29
CA GLN A 208 -24.28 6.07 0.24
C GLN A 208 -22.91 6.01 -0.44
N ARG A 209 -22.64 7.00 -1.30
CA ARG A 209 -21.34 7.13 -1.97
C ARG A 209 -20.33 7.85 -1.08
N PRO A 210 -19.02 7.50 -1.19
CA PRO A 210 -17.94 8.29 -0.63
C PRO A 210 -17.92 9.73 -1.19
N TRP A 211 -17.17 10.61 -0.53
CA TRP A 211 -16.97 11.99 -1.00
C TRP A 211 -16.50 12.01 -2.46
N VAL A 212 -17.01 12.98 -3.21
CA VAL A 212 -16.58 13.24 -4.58
C VAL A 212 -15.47 14.30 -4.54
N GLY A 213 -14.39 14.05 -5.26
CA GLY A 213 -13.26 14.98 -5.35
C GLY A 213 -12.31 14.59 -6.49
N PRO A 214 -11.17 15.26 -6.63
CA PRO A 214 -10.20 15.01 -7.71
C PRO A 214 -9.33 13.78 -7.48
N TRP A 215 -9.71 12.88 -6.59
CA TRP A 215 -8.98 11.68 -6.20
C TRP A 215 -9.69 10.40 -6.59
N ASP A 216 -8.90 9.36 -6.77
CA ASP A 216 -9.37 7.98 -6.77
C ASP A 216 -9.40 7.44 -5.33
N TRP A 217 -10.45 6.70 -4.97
CA TRP A 217 -10.57 6.04 -3.67
C TRP A 217 -9.87 4.68 -3.67
N VAL A 218 -9.09 4.43 -2.61
CA VAL A 218 -8.51 3.13 -2.27
C VAL A 218 -9.09 2.67 -0.94
N ALA A 219 -9.81 1.54 -0.93
CA ALA A 219 -10.31 0.92 0.29
C ALA A 219 -9.32 -0.16 0.73
N TYR A 220 -8.76 -0.06 1.94
CA TYR A 220 -7.81 -1.05 2.44
C TYR A 220 -8.43 -2.07 3.39
N GLU A 221 -7.75 -3.23 3.53
CA GLU A 221 -8.14 -4.42 4.28
C GLU A 221 -9.38 -5.15 3.71
N VAL A 222 -9.62 -5.02 2.41
CA VAL A 222 -10.76 -5.68 1.76
C VAL A 222 -10.38 -7.11 1.36
N THR A 223 -11.09 -8.10 1.93
CA THR A 223 -10.87 -9.53 1.62
C THR A 223 -12.11 -10.21 1.04
N ASP A 224 -13.28 -9.60 1.17
CA ASP A 224 -14.56 -10.14 0.70
C ASP A 224 -14.96 -9.53 -0.64
N ALA A 225 -15.28 -10.40 -1.62
CA ALA A 225 -15.63 -9.96 -2.97
C ALA A 225 -16.97 -9.21 -3.04
N ALA A 226 -17.94 -9.52 -2.18
CA ALA A 226 -19.22 -8.80 -2.15
C ALA A 226 -19.03 -7.38 -1.61
N VAL A 227 -18.19 -7.21 -0.59
CA VAL A 227 -17.77 -5.89 -0.08
C VAL A 227 -17.04 -5.10 -1.18
N ALA A 228 -16.10 -5.74 -1.89
CA ALA A 228 -15.36 -5.11 -2.97
C ALA A 228 -16.28 -4.61 -4.10
N LEU A 229 -17.28 -5.41 -4.49
CA LEU A 229 -18.26 -5.06 -5.52
C LEU A 229 -19.22 -3.96 -5.06
N ASP A 230 -19.69 -3.98 -3.80
CA ASP A 230 -20.51 -2.91 -3.24
C ASP A 230 -19.75 -1.57 -3.26
N LEU A 231 -18.53 -1.56 -2.76
CA LEU A 231 -17.68 -0.37 -2.76
C LEU A 231 -17.39 0.14 -4.18
N ALA A 232 -17.11 -0.77 -5.13
CA ALA A 232 -16.88 -0.41 -6.53
C ALA A 232 -18.12 0.21 -7.19
N ALA A 233 -19.31 -0.35 -6.93
CA ALA A 233 -20.58 0.20 -7.42
C ALA A 233 -20.86 1.61 -6.86
N ARG A 234 -20.27 1.95 -5.72
CA ARG A 234 -20.37 3.25 -5.04
C ARG A 234 -19.27 4.23 -5.45
N GLY A 235 -18.33 3.82 -6.29
CA GLY A 235 -17.28 4.68 -6.86
C GLY A 235 -15.91 4.53 -6.20
N VAL A 236 -15.68 3.49 -5.39
CA VAL A 236 -14.34 3.16 -4.90
C VAL A 236 -13.63 2.33 -5.96
N ARG A 237 -12.54 2.85 -6.51
CA ARG A 237 -11.87 2.25 -7.66
C ARG A 237 -10.92 1.13 -7.29
N PHE A 238 -10.19 1.27 -6.18
CA PHE A 238 -9.12 0.35 -5.78
C PHE A 238 -9.48 -0.37 -4.48
N MET A 239 -9.18 -1.69 -4.45
CA MET A 239 -9.31 -2.53 -3.25
C MET A 239 -7.94 -3.06 -2.86
N GLU A 240 -7.47 -2.66 -1.69
CA GLU A 240 -6.21 -3.11 -1.14
C GLU A 240 -6.42 -4.32 -0.25
N THR A 241 -5.66 -5.38 -0.52
CA THR A 241 -5.80 -6.68 0.13
C THR A 241 -4.48 -7.41 0.30
N MET A 242 -4.33 -8.17 1.38
CA MET A 242 -3.25 -9.13 1.55
C MET A 242 -3.51 -10.43 0.75
N ALA A 243 -4.78 -10.74 0.42
CA ALA A 243 -5.22 -11.98 -0.23
C ALA A 243 -5.49 -11.76 -1.74
N VAL A 244 -4.41 -11.42 -2.47
CA VAL A 244 -4.48 -10.94 -3.86
C VAL A 244 -5.16 -11.94 -4.80
N ALA A 245 -4.61 -13.17 -4.89
CA ALA A 245 -5.12 -14.16 -5.84
C ALA A 245 -6.52 -14.63 -5.46
N GLU A 246 -6.80 -14.77 -4.16
CA GLU A 246 -8.11 -15.17 -3.65
C GLU A 246 -9.18 -14.15 -4.03
N LEU A 247 -8.92 -12.85 -3.79
CA LEU A 247 -9.88 -11.79 -4.11
C LEU A 247 -10.05 -11.63 -5.63
N MET A 248 -8.96 -11.65 -6.40
CA MET A 248 -9.02 -11.58 -7.87
C MET A 248 -9.81 -12.75 -8.48
N SER A 249 -9.60 -13.98 -7.98
CA SER A 249 -10.34 -15.17 -8.41
C SER A 249 -11.83 -15.05 -8.11
N ALA A 250 -12.18 -14.61 -6.88
CA ALA A 250 -13.57 -14.43 -6.47
C ALA A 250 -14.30 -13.35 -7.31
N LEU A 251 -13.61 -12.25 -7.64
CA LEU A 251 -14.14 -11.20 -8.52
C LEU A 251 -14.25 -11.66 -9.98
N GLY A 252 -13.30 -12.49 -10.46
CA GLY A 252 -13.33 -13.09 -11.80
C GLY A 252 -14.53 -14.01 -12.00
N ALA A 253 -14.92 -14.78 -11.00
CA ALA A 253 -16.10 -15.64 -11.04
C ALA A 253 -17.43 -14.87 -11.17
N GLN A 254 -17.48 -13.60 -10.76
CA GLN A 254 -18.65 -12.74 -10.90
C GLN A 254 -18.82 -12.13 -12.32
N ARG A 255 -17.84 -12.35 -13.21
CA ARG A 255 -17.90 -11.89 -14.62
C ARG A 255 -18.64 -12.87 -15.54
N GLN A 256 -18.85 -14.11 -15.09
CA GLN A 256 -19.52 -15.18 -15.83
C GLN A 256 -21.01 -15.25 -15.47
#